data_c04837d576ec3705c3d2414fe7e04f30
#
_entry.id   c04837d576ec3705c3d2414fe7e04f30
#
_cell.length_a   1.000
_cell.length_b   1.000
_cell.length_c   1.000
_cell.angle_alpha   90.00
_cell.angle_beta   90.00
_cell.angle_gamma   90.00
#
_symmetry.space_group_name_H-M   'P 1'
#
loop_
_entity.id
_entity.type
_entity.pdbx_description
1 polymer ?
#
loop_
_entity_poly.entity_id
_entity_poly.type
_entity_poly.pdbx_seq_one_letter_code
_entity_poly.pdbx_strand_id
1 'polypeptide(L)'
;KIGQIKCIQCNYSQYSSRYDKYKKQEVLPALDSKFYGGALYDINVYNLNFVVSLFGKPKSVSYQANMGFNGVDTSGTVLLTYSDFYAICTGAKDSESPGHAIIQGDNGTIVLDDGANLIQGYHLCIRNQKPQDIYLNTQSNWMAHEFLDFKEMLETNNVSKMESYLEISQNVMETLDQAIATIPYGQLRK
;
A
#
# COMPACT_ATOMS: atom_id res chain seq x y z
N LYS A 1 -16.44 -15.77 1.44
CA LYS A 1 -16.92 -16.02 2.83
C LYS A 1 -17.42 -14.73 3.49
N ILE A 2 -16.73 -13.59 3.30
CA ILE A 2 -17.08 -12.30 3.92
C ILE A 2 -18.24 -11.55 3.22
N GLY A 3 -18.82 -12.13 2.18
CA GLY A 3 -19.88 -11.50 1.39
C GLY A 3 -19.36 -10.47 0.39
N GLN A 4 -20.19 -9.50 0.02
CA GLN A 4 -19.83 -8.42 -0.88
C GLN A 4 -18.95 -7.40 -0.16
N ILE A 5 -17.79 -7.07 -0.74
CA ILE A 5 -16.87 -6.08 -0.17
C ILE A 5 -17.51 -4.70 -0.21
N LYS A 6 -17.35 -3.93 0.87
CA LYS A 6 -17.88 -2.58 1.04
C LYS A 6 -16.79 -1.53 1.20
N CYS A 7 -15.75 -1.86 1.96
CA CYS A 7 -14.64 -0.94 2.24
C CYS A 7 -13.35 -1.72 2.48
N ILE A 8 -12.23 -1.12 2.07
CA ILE A 8 -10.88 -1.59 2.43
C ILE A 8 -10.16 -0.43 3.12
N GLN A 9 -9.45 -0.73 4.20
CA GLN A 9 -8.66 0.24 4.93
C GLN A 9 -7.25 -0.31 5.10
N CYS A 10 -6.25 0.42 4.62
CA CYS A 10 -4.85 0.10 4.79
C CYS A 10 -4.12 1.27 5.43
N ASN A 11 -3.27 0.98 6.39
CA ASN A 11 -2.40 1.97 6.99
C ASN A 11 -0.99 1.40 7.15
N TYR A 12 -0.03 2.11 6.57
CA TYR A 12 1.38 1.90 6.84
C TYR A 12 2.01 3.26 7.13
N SER A 13 2.10 3.59 8.42
CA SER A 13 2.64 4.86 8.90
C SER A 13 3.81 4.59 9.82
N GLN A 14 5.00 5.02 9.42
CA GLN A 14 6.25 4.81 10.14
C GLN A 14 7.01 6.12 10.25
N TYR A 15 7.25 6.61 11.46
CA TYR A 15 8.09 7.79 11.64
C TYR A 15 9.48 7.55 11.09
N SER A 16 9.84 8.27 10.05
CA SER A 16 11.11 8.09 9.37
C SER A 16 12.25 8.67 10.20
N SER A 17 13.31 7.88 10.45
CA SER A 17 14.54 8.38 11.06
C SER A 17 15.20 9.55 10.28
N ARG A 18 14.83 9.74 9.01
CA ARG A 18 15.29 10.83 8.16
C ARG A 18 14.46 12.11 8.34
N TYR A 19 13.27 12.01 8.96
CA TYR A 19 12.39 13.14 9.13
C TYR A 19 12.91 14.19 10.11
N ASP A 20 13.68 13.80 11.13
CA ASP A 20 14.34 14.75 12.04
C ASP A 20 15.38 15.65 11.33
N LYS A 21 16.08 15.11 10.36
CA LYS A 21 16.99 15.88 9.49
C LYS A 21 16.20 16.79 8.55
N TYR A 22 15.12 16.25 7.98
CA TYR A 22 14.22 17.00 7.11
C TYR A 22 13.61 18.23 7.81
N LYS A 23 13.19 18.11 9.07
CA LYS A 23 12.74 19.25 9.89
C LYS A 23 13.79 20.35 10.04
N LYS A 24 15.07 20.00 9.95
CA LYS A 24 16.22 20.91 9.95
C LYS A 24 16.63 21.37 8.54
N GLN A 25 15.78 21.13 7.54
CA GLN A 25 16.02 21.44 6.12
C GLN A 25 17.16 20.65 5.47
N GLU A 26 17.62 19.56 6.09
CA GLU A 26 18.54 18.60 5.47
C GLU A 26 17.73 17.55 4.70
N VAL A 27 17.69 17.68 3.38
CA VAL A 27 16.91 16.79 2.50
C VAL A 27 17.74 15.55 2.16
N LEU A 28 17.21 14.37 2.51
CA LEU A 28 17.77 13.07 2.15
C LEU A 28 16.91 12.40 1.05
N PRO A 29 17.45 11.44 0.28
CA PRO A 29 16.77 10.85 -0.88
C PRO A 29 15.32 10.41 -0.63
N ALA A 30 15.03 9.82 0.54
CA ALA A 30 13.69 9.37 0.91
C ALA A 30 12.63 10.51 1.06
N LEU A 31 13.06 11.78 1.05
CA LEU A 31 12.21 12.98 1.09
C LEU A 31 12.64 14.00 0.03
N ASP A 32 13.26 13.52 -1.06
CA ASP A 32 13.69 14.34 -2.19
C ASP A 32 12.94 13.91 -3.47
N SER A 33 12.40 14.89 -4.16
CA SER A 33 11.67 14.67 -5.41
C SER A 33 12.51 14.06 -6.53
N LYS A 34 13.79 14.34 -6.55
CA LYS A 34 14.72 13.81 -7.57
C LYS A 34 14.86 12.29 -7.50
N PHE A 35 14.57 11.72 -6.34
CA PHE A 35 14.65 10.28 -6.07
C PHE A 35 13.26 9.64 -5.86
N TYR A 36 12.18 10.31 -6.31
CA TYR A 36 10.81 9.87 -6.05
C TYR A 36 10.52 9.65 -4.55
N GLY A 37 11.20 10.41 -3.67
CA GLY A 37 10.95 10.40 -2.23
C GLY A 37 9.56 10.96 -1.91
N GLY A 38 9.09 10.71 -0.70
CA GLY A 38 7.78 11.12 -0.20
C GLY A 38 7.02 9.94 0.39
N ALA A 39 5.91 10.22 1.04
CA ALA A 39 5.11 9.18 1.68
C ALA A 39 4.37 8.31 0.65
N LEU A 40 3.92 8.89 -0.45
CA LEU A 40 3.18 8.16 -1.47
C LEU A 40 4.03 7.08 -2.14
N TYR A 41 5.20 7.45 -2.67
CA TYR A 41 6.06 6.54 -3.43
C TYR A 41 6.85 5.56 -2.55
N ASP A 42 7.27 5.97 -1.35
CA ASP A 42 8.18 5.17 -0.52
C ASP A 42 7.46 4.32 0.55
N ILE A 43 6.26 4.72 0.95
CA ILE A 43 5.49 4.06 2.01
C ILE A 43 4.12 3.59 1.52
N ASN A 44 3.32 4.49 0.95
CA ASN A 44 1.93 4.16 0.61
C ASN A 44 1.83 3.23 -0.60
N VAL A 45 2.90 3.11 -1.39
CA VAL A 45 3.02 2.13 -2.48
C VAL A 45 2.72 0.69 -2.02
N TYR A 46 3.07 0.33 -0.79
CA TYR A 46 2.77 -1.01 -0.24
C TYR A 46 1.26 -1.23 -0.06
N ASN A 47 0.56 -0.23 0.46
CA ASN A 47 -0.90 -0.29 0.59
C ASN A 47 -1.59 -0.35 -0.78
N LEU A 48 -1.12 0.47 -1.73
CA LEU A 48 -1.65 0.47 -3.10
C LEU A 48 -1.39 -0.86 -3.79
N ASN A 49 -0.18 -1.41 -3.63
CA ASN A 49 0.15 -2.73 -4.18
C ASN A 49 -0.77 -3.80 -3.62
N PHE A 50 -1.01 -3.83 -2.31
CA PHE A 50 -1.93 -4.76 -1.67
C PHE A 50 -3.34 -4.69 -2.27
N VAL A 51 -3.91 -3.50 -2.41
CA VAL A 51 -5.27 -3.34 -2.93
C VAL A 51 -5.32 -3.63 -4.43
N VAL A 52 -4.40 -3.10 -5.22
CA VAL A 52 -4.39 -3.25 -6.68
C VAL A 52 -4.07 -4.69 -7.09
N SER A 53 -3.20 -5.39 -6.38
CA SER A 53 -2.93 -6.81 -6.68
C SER A 53 -4.14 -7.72 -6.46
N LEU A 54 -5.00 -7.39 -5.50
CA LEU A 54 -6.21 -8.18 -5.19
C LEU A 54 -7.42 -7.81 -6.04
N PHE A 55 -7.56 -6.54 -6.43
CA PHE A 55 -8.80 -6.02 -7.01
C PHE A 55 -8.62 -5.32 -8.37
N GLY A 56 -7.39 -5.27 -8.85
CA GLY A 56 -7.08 -4.61 -10.11
C GLY A 56 -7.13 -3.08 -10.02
N LYS A 57 -7.19 -2.45 -11.17
CA LYS A 57 -7.14 -1.00 -11.34
C LYS A 57 -8.42 -0.32 -10.82
N PRO A 58 -8.33 0.72 -9.99
CA PRO A 58 -9.48 1.48 -9.54
C PRO A 58 -10.10 2.30 -10.69
N LYS A 59 -11.38 2.66 -10.57
CA LYS A 59 -12.09 3.56 -11.51
C LYS A 59 -11.65 5.00 -11.38
N SER A 60 -11.36 5.44 -10.16
CA SER A 60 -10.82 6.77 -9.87
C SER A 60 -9.96 6.76 -8.62
N VAL A 61 -9.06 7.72 -8.58
CA VAL A 61 -8.08 7.92 -7.51
C VAL A 61 -8.14 9.36 -7.05
N SER A 62 -8.05 9.61 -5.75
CA SER A 62 -7.78 10.93 -5.20
C SER A 62 -6.79 10.83 -4.05
N TYR A 63 -5.94 11.83 -3.90
CA TYR A 63 -4.90 11.86 -2.87
C TYR A 63 -4.96 13.16 -2.07
N GLN A 64 -5.11 13.03 -0.75
CA GLN A 64 -4.99 14.13 0.19
C GLN A 64 -3.64 14.00 0.91
N ALA A 65 -2.75 14.95 0.68
CA ALA A 65 -1.38 14.92 1.18
C ALA A 65 -1.07 16.07 2.14
N ASN A 66 -0.24 15.79 3.14
CA ASN A 66 0.49 16.79 3.89
C ASN A 66 1.82 17.06 3.18
N MET A 67 2.01 18.30 2.70
CA MET A 67 3.17 18.67 1.91
C MET A 67 4.25 19.30 2.79
N GLY A 68 5.48 18.84 2.62
CA GLY A 68 6.65 19.41 3.26
C GLY A 68 7.16 20.68 2.56
N PHE A 69 8.15 21.33 3.14
CA PHE A 69 8.68 22.63 2.68
C PHE A 69 9.27 22.60 1.25
N ASN A 70 9.71 21.43 0.78
CA ASN A 70 10.29 21.23 -0.56
C ASN A 70 9.27 20.68 -1.57
N GLY A 71 7.98 20.69 -1.23
CA GLY A 71 6.90 20.20 -2.08
C GLY A 71 6.86 18.67 -2.25
N VAL A 72 7.47 17.93 -1.31
CA VAL A 72 7.33 16.47 -1.19
C VAL A 72 6.26 16.18 -0.14
N ASP A 73 5.44 15.18 -0.37
CA ASP A 73 4.48 14.70 0.62
C ASP A 73 5.19 13.98 1.77
N THR A 74 4.82 14.32 3.00
CA THR A 74 5.37 13.68 4.22
C THR A 74 4.43 12.65 4.81
N SER A 75 3.13 12.78 4.54
CA SER A 75 2.07 11.83 4.82
C SER A 75 0.87 12.08 3.92
N GLY A 76 -0.04 11.13 3.83
CA GLY A 76 -1.27 11.33 3.09
C GLY A 76 -2.13 10.08 2.96
N THR A 77 -3.34 10.30 2.45
CA THR A 77 -4.35 9.25 2.24
C THR A 77 -4.81 9.23 0.80
N VAL A 78 -4.70 8.07 0.17
CA VAL A 78 -5.26 7.80 -1.16
C VAL A 78 -6.63 7.15 -1.00
N LEU A 79 -7.62 7.69 -1.69
CA LEU A 79 -8.93 7.07 -1.87
C LEU A 79 -8.98 6.43 -3.26
N LEU A 80 -9.22 5.12 -3.30
CA LEU A 80 -9.41 4.34 -4.51
C LEU A 80 -10.89 3.99 -4.65
N THR A 81 -11.52 4.36 -5.76
CA THR A 81 -12.94 4.06 -6.01
C THR A 81 -13.06 2.91 -7.00
N TYR A 82 -13.77 1.87 -6.61
CA TYR A 82 -14.17 0.74 -7.44
C TYR A 82 -15.66 0.79 -7.78
N SER A 83 -16.19 -0.22 -8.49
CA SER A 83 -17.62 -0.25 -8.87
C SER A 83 -18.56 -0.33 -7.68
N ASP A 84 -18.20 -1.16 -6.70
CA ASP A 84 -19.09 -1.57 -5.62
C ASP A 84 -18.52 -1.30 -4.22
N PHE A 85 -17.29 -0.83 -4.14
CA PHE A 85 -16.60 -0.52 -2.90
C PHE A 85 -15.55 0.57 -3.11
N TYR A 86 -14.93 1.01 -2.03
CA TYR A 86 -13.78 1.92 -2.05
C TYR A 86 -12.69 1.41 -1.12
N ALA A 87 -11.46 1.88 -1.36
CA ALA A 87 -10.33 1.60 -0.48
C ALA A 87 -9.67 2.91 -0.01
N ILE A 88 -9.25 2.94 1.25
CA ILE A 88 -8.53 4.03 1.90
C ILE A 88 -7.14 3.53 2.23
N CYS A 89 -6.12 4.16 1.66
CA CYS A 89 -4.72 3.80 1.83
C CYS A 89 -3.97 4.96 2.45
N THR A 90 -3.61 4.87 3.73
CA THR A 90 -2.87 5.90 4.46
C THR A 90 -1.41 5.52 4.63
N GLY A 91 -0.52 6.46 4.32
CA GLY A 91 0.92 6.30 4.52
C GLY A 91 1.54 7.57 5.11
N ALA A 92 2.47 7.41 6.06
CA ALA A 92 3.14 8.54 6.69
C ALA A 92 4.62 8.25 6.97
N LYS A 93 5.43 9.33 6.86
CA LYS A 93 6.86 9.37 7.22
C LYS A 93 7.14 10.38 8.33
N ASP A 94 6.18 11.24 8.61
CA ASP A 94 6.22 12.32 9.61
C ASP A 94 5.56 11.95 10.95
N SER A 95 4.85 10.83 10.96
CA SER A 95 4.13 10.31 12.11
C SER A 95 4.11 8.76 12.05
N GLU A 96 3.72 8.13 13.15
CA GLU A 96 3.56 6.68 13.23
C GLU A 96 2.20 6.30 13.81
N SER A 97 1.72 5.13 13.41
CA SER A 97 0.55 4.49 13.99
C SER A 97 0.62 2.97 13.76
N PRO A 98 -0.16 2.16 14.50
CA PRO A 98 -0.24 0.73 14.22
C PRO A 98 -0.60 0.47 12.75
N GLY A 99 0.22 -0.36 12.08
CA GLY A 99 -0.08 -0.82 10.73
C GLY A 99 -1.29 -1.75 10.73
N HIS A 100 -2.07 -1.73 9.67
CA HIS A 100 -3.16 -2.68 9.47
C HIS A 100 -3.61 -2.73 8.01
N ALA A 101 -4.25 -3.83 7.63
CA ALA A 101 -5.09 -3.88 6.45
C ALA A 101 -6.39 -4.60 6.80
N ILE A 102 -7.52 -3.99 6.47
CA ILE A 102 -8.86 -4.49 6.80
C ILE A 102 -9.71 -4.52 5.53
N ILE A 103 -10.25 -5.70 5.20
CA ILE A 103 -11.22 -5.85 4.11
C ILE A 103 -12.59 -6.11 4.75
N GLN A 104 -13.52 -5.17 4.58
CA GLN A 104 -14.86 -5.23 5.14
C GLN A 104 -15.86 -5.72 4.08
N GLY A 105 -16.53 -6.82 4.40
CA GLY A 105 -17.68 -7.32 3.65
C GLY A 105 -18.97 -7.20 4.46
N ASP A 106 -20.10 -7.41 3.80
CA ASP A 106 -21.42 -7.36 4.44
C ASP A 106 -21.73 -8.58 5.33
N ASN A 107 -20.92 -9.64 5.25
CA ASN A 107 -21.04 -10.85 6.08
C ASN A 107 -19.79 -11.15 6.93
N GLY A 108 -18.78 -10.31 6.89
CA GLY A 108 -17.56 -10.52 7.69
C GLY A 108 -16.42 -9.60 7.30
N THR A 109 -15.27 -9.80 7.94
CA THR A 109 -14.05 -9.03 7.71
C THR A 109 -12.82 -9.93 7.62
N ILE A 110 -11.82 -9.47 6.88
CA ILE A 110 -10.45 -9.97 6.96
C ILE A 110 -9.62 -8.87 7.59
N VAL A 111 -8.84 -9.19 8.61
CA VAL A 111 -7.99 -8.24 9.34
C VAL A 111 -6.55 -8.74 9.33
N LEU A 112 -5.64 -7.90 8.87
CA LEU A 112 -4.20 -8.04 9.02
C LEU A 112 -3.75 -7.05 10.08
N ASP A 113 -3.09 -7.53 11.13
CA ASP A 113 -2.65 -6.70 12.27
C ASP A 113 -1.40 -5.86 11.96
N ASP A 114 -0.65 -6.27 10.93
CA ASP A 114 0.50 -5.54 10.42
C ASP A 114 0.14 -4.75 9.16
N GLY A 115 0.99 -3.80 8.80
CA GLY A 115 0.84 -3.08 7.54
C GLY A 115 0.94 -4.00 6.31
N ALA A 116 0.44 -3.55 5.19
CA ALA A 116 0.42 -4.31 3.93
C ALA A 116 1.82 -4.69 3.38
N ASN A 117 2.89 -4.14 3.96
CA ASN A 117 4.28 -4.45 3.63
C ASN A 117 4.79 -5.77 4.24
N LEU A 118 4.07 -6.34 5.24
CA LEU A 118 4.48 -7.58 5.91
C LEU A 118 3.25 -8.41 6.28
N ILE A 119 2.87 -9.33 5.42
CA ILE A 119 1.71 -10.22 5.63
C ILE A 119 2.20 -11.56 6.18
N GLN A 120 2.01 -11.79 7.48
CA GLN A 120 2.31 -13.08 8.11
C GLN A 120 1.09 -14.01 8.16
N GLY A 121 -0.09 -13.43 8.23
CA GLY A 121 -1.37 -14.12 8.30
C GLY A 121 -2.51 -13.12 8.40
N TYR A 122 -3.70 -13.61 8.68
CA TYR A 122 -4.88 -12.77 8.86
C TYR A 122 -5.92 -13.40 9.76
N HIS A 123 -6.75 -12.57 10.36
CA HIS A 123 -7.95 -12.96 11.10
C HIS A 123 -9.15 -12.94 10.16
N LEU A 124 -9.84 -14.07 10.04
CA LEU A 124 -11.09 -14.18 9.31
C LEU A 124 -12.26 -14.14 10.30
N CYS A 125 -13.00 -13.04 10.30
CA CYS A 125 -14.17 -12.82 11.14
C CYS A 125 -15.46 -12.91 10.32
N ILE A 126 -16.18 -14.02 10.41
CA ILE A 126 -17.48 -14.20 9.76
C ILE A 126 -18.59 -13.91 10.77
N ARG A 127 -19.62 -13.20 10.32
CA ARG A 127 -20.77 -12.84 11.16
C ARG A 127 -21.37 -14.10 11.82
N ASN A 128 -21.61 -14.01 13.13
CA ASN A 128 -22.14 -15.11 13.96
C ASN A 128 -21.26 -16.38 14.03
N GLN A 129 -19.98 -16.28 13.69
CA GLN A 129 -19.01 -17.36 13.84
C GLN A 129 -17.84 -16.92 14.73
N LYS A 130 -17.10 -17.88 15.28
CA LYS A 130 -15.85 -17.59 15.99
C LYS A 130 -14.81 -17.12 14.97
N PRO A 131 -14.00 -16.08 15.29
CA PRO A 131 -12.87 -15.70 14.48
C PRO A 131 -11.91 -16.87 14.25
N GLN A 132 -11.28 -16.88 13.08
CA GLN A 132 -10.29 -17.87 12.68
C GLN A 132 -8.97 -17.16 12.37
N ASP A 133 -7.90 -17.61 13.02
CA ASP A 133 -6.54 -17.13 12.72
C ASP A 133 -5.94 -18.01 11.65
N ILE A 134 -5.45 -17.40 10.59
CA ILE A 134 -4.87 -18.07 9.43
C ILE A 134 -3.45 -17.56 9.25
N TYR A 135 -2.47 -18.43 9.47
CA TYR A 135 -1.05 -18.15 9.30
C TYR A 135 -0.59 -18.71 7.96
N LEU A 136 -0.04 -17.84 7.12
CA LEU A 136 0.40 -18.18 5.75
C LEU A 136 1.92 -18.26 5.66
N ASN A 137 2.63 -17.51 6.48
CA ASN A 137 4.08 -17.46 6.40
C ASN A 137 4.70 -18.69 7.07
N THR A 138 5.38 -19.50 6.25
CA THR A 138 6.09 -20.71 6.69
C THR A 138 7.60 -20.53 6.75
N GLN A 139 8.09 -19.34 6.37
CA GLN A 139 9.52 -19.04 6.28
C GLN A 139 9.94 -18.12 7.44
N SER A 140 11.13 -18.35 7.99
CA SER A 140 11.71 -17.49 9.02
C SER A 140 12.13 -16.12 8.49
N ASN A 141 12.49 -16.04 7.21
CA ASN A 141 12.79 -14.79 6.51
C ASN A 141 11.58 -14.36 5.68
N TRP A 142 11.03 -13.21 5.98
CA TRP A 142 9.84 -12.66 5.34
C TRP A 142 10.01 -12.40 3.82
N MET A 143 11.24 -12.18 3.34
CA MET A 143 11.52 -12.03 1.91
C MET A 143 11.67 -13.37 1.17
N ALA A 144 11.71 -14.50 1.88
CA ALA A 144 11.99 -15.80 1.25
C ALA A 144 10.96 -16.17 0.18
N HIS A 145 9.68 -15.85 0.40
CA HIS A 145 8.61 -16.16 -0.55
C HIS A 145 8.80 -15.45 -1.90
N GLU A 146 9.23 -14.19 -1.88
CA GLU A 146 9.52 -13.40 -3.08
C GLU A 146 10.62 -14.05 -3.92
N PHE A 147 11.72 -14.44 -3.27
CA PHE A 147 12.82 -15.12 -3.95
C PHE A 147 12.45 -16.54 -4.45
N LEU A 148 11.63 -17.27 -3.71
CA LEU A 148 11.15 -18.58 -4.13
C LEU A 148 10.24 -18.48 -5.35
N ASP A 149 9.37 -17.51 -5.38
CA ASP A 149 8.51 -17.22 -6.54
C ASP A 149 9.33 -16.83 -7.77
N PHE A 150 10.32 -15.95 -7.57
CA PHE A 150 11.20 -15.53 -8.65
C PHE A 150 12.02 -16.70 -9.19
N LYS A 151 12.57 -17.53 -8.31
CA LYS A 151 13.30 -18.76 -8.67
C LYS A 151 12.41 -19.71 -9.48
N GLU A 152 11.19 -19.97 -9.02
CA GLU A 152 10.22 -20.84 -9.70
C GLU A 152 9.93 -20.35 -11.11
N MET A 153 9.67 -19.04 -11.29
CA MET A 153 9.43 -18.46 -12.62
C MET A 153 10.61 -18.69 -13.57
N LEU A 154 11.85 -18.54 -13.08
CA LEU A 154 13.06 -18.77 -13.90
C LEU A 154 13.25 -20.26 -14.26
N GLU A 155 13.12 -21.15 -13.27
CA GLU A 155 13.35 -22.60 -13.46
C GLU A 155 12.30 -23.25 -14.36
N THR A 156 11.06 -22.76 -14.31
CA THR A 156 9.94 -23.29 -15.12
C THR A 156 9.69 -22.48 -16.39
N ASN A 157 10.46 -21.42 -16.64
CA ASN A 157 10.22 -20.45 -17.72
C ASN A 157 8.75 -19.96 -17.77
N ASN A 158 8.18 -19.65 -16.60
CA ASN A 158 6.78 -19.26 -16.45
C ASN A 158 6.56 -17.77 -16.84
N VAL A 159 6.60 -17.51 -18.14
CA VAL A 159 6.46 -16.17 -18.72
C VAL A 159 5.08 -15.57 -18.35
N SER A 160 4.02 -16.37 -18.34
CA SER A 160 2.66 -15.88 -18.01
C SER A 160 2.57 -15.34 -16.57
N LYS A 161 3.23 -15.99 -15.60
CA LYS A 161 3.29 -15.51 -14.20
C LYS A 161 4.09 -14.21 -14.12
N MET A 162 5.22 -14.13 -14.83
CA MET A 162 6.04 -12.92 -14.93
C MET A 162 5.21 -11.75 -15.49
N GLU A 163 4.51 -11.96 -16.61
CA GLU A 163 3.67 -10.93 -17.23
C GLU A 163 2.56 -10.46 -16.29
N SER A 164 1.93 -11.36 -15.53
CA SER A 164 0.92 -10.99 -14.56
C SER A 164 1.47 -10.10 -13.43
N TYR A 165 2.68 -10.34 -12.95
CA TYR A 165 3.32 -9.50 -11.95
C TYR A 165 3.75 -8.13 -12.51
N LEU A 166 4.18 -8.09 -13.77
CA LEU A 166 4.47 -6.83 -14.46
C LEU A 166 3.21 -5.99 -14.66
N GLU A 167 2.09 -6.63 -15.03
CA GLU A 167 0.80 -5.95 -15.14
C GLU A 167 0.34 -5.34 -13.80
N ILE A 168 0.48 -6.08 -12.70
CA ILE A 168 0.20 -5.55 -11.34
C ILE A 168 1.08 -4.33 -11.07
N SER A 169 2.39 -4.44 -11.32
CA SER A 169 3.33 -3.34 -11.10
C SER A 169 2.98 -2.11 -11.94
N GLN A 170 2.62 -2.29 -13.20
CA GLN A 170 2.16 -1.22 -14.07
C GLN A 170 0.89 -0.56 -13.53
N ASN A 171 -0.11 -1.34 -13.13
CA ASN A 171 -1.36 -0.83 -12.58
C ASN A 171 -1.13 -0.02 -11.28
N VAL A 172 -0.19 -0.44 -10.44
CA VAL A 172 0.22 0.29 -9.23
C VAL A 172 0.86 1.63 -9.60
N MET A 173 1.81 1.63 -10.54
CA MET A 173 2.47 2.87 -10.99
C MET A 173 1.48 3.86 -11.61
N GLU A 174 0.58 3.40 -12.46
CA GLU A 174 -0.46 4.25 -13.03
C GLU A 174 -1.42 4.80 -11.95
N THR A 175 -1.68 4.03 -10.89
CA THR A 175 -2.48 4.49 -9.74
C THR A 175 -1.74 5.58 -8.95
N LEU A 176 -0.42 5.44 -8.76
CA LEU A 176 0.44 6.46 -8.14
C LEU A 176 0.43 7.76 -8.96
N ASP A 177 0.59 7.66 -10.27
CA ASP A 177 0.58 8.82 -11.17
C ASP A 177 -0.77 9.54 -11.14
N GLN A 178 -1.89 8.78 -11.13
CA GLN A 178 -3.22 9.36 -10.96
C GLN A 178 -3.36 10.06 -9.59
N ALA A 179 -2.85 9.47 -8.50
CA ALA A 179 -2.89 10.09 -7.18
C ALA A 179 -2.16 11.44 -7.17
N ILE A 180 -0.93 11.49 -7.71
CA ILE A 180 -0.15 12.73 -7.82
C ILE A 180 -0.88 13.79 -8.64
N ALA A 181 -1.53 13.41 -9.74
CA ALA A 181 -2.27 14.32 -10.59
C ALA A 181 -3.46 14.99 -9.88
N THR A 182 -3.94 14.46 -8.77
CA THR A 182 -5.02 15.06 -7.97
C THR A 182 -4.54 16.11 -6.96
N ILE A 183 -3.23 16.20 -6.72
CA ILE A 183 -2.67 17.24 -5.83
C ILE A 183 -2.80 18.60 -6.52
N PRO A 184 -3.35 19.64 -5.85
CA PRO A 184 -3.45 20.97 -6.43
C PRO A 184 -2.08 21.48 -6.91
N TYR A 185 -2.03 22.03 -8.12
CA TYR A 185 -0.78 22.45 -8.79
C TYR A 185 0.12 23.36 -7.95
N GLY A 186 -0.46 24.21 -7.10
CA GLY A 186 0.28 25.08 -6.19
C GLY A 186 0.98 24.37 -5.02
N GLN A 187 0.66 23.10 -4.76
CA GLN A 187 1.26 22.26 -3.72
C GLN A 187 2.30 21.28 -4.28
N LEU A 188 2.28 21.06 -5.60
CA LEU A 188 3.28 20.24 -6.25
C LEU A 188 4.63 20.96 -6.30
N ARG A 189 5.65 20.18 -6.33
CA ARG A 189 7.06 20.57 -6.45
C ARG A 189 7.30 21.55 -7.58
N LYS A 190 8.02 22.60 -7.28
CA LYS A 190 8.66 23.46 -8.27
C LYS A 190 10.04 22.93 -8.59
#